data_a28d74b696f50d88ba847d5390e238c0
#
_entry.id   a28d74b696f50d88ba847d5390e238c0
#
_cell.length_a   1.000
_cell.length_b   1.000
_cell.length_c   1.000
_cell.angle_alpha   90.00
_cell.angle_beta   90.00
_cell.angle_gamma   90.00
#
_symmetry.space_group_name_H-M   'P 1'
#
loop_
_entity.id
_entity.type
_entity.pdbx_description
1 polymer ?
#
loop_
_entity_poly.entity_id
_entity_poly.type
_entity_poly.pdbx_seq_one_letter_code
_entity_poly.pdbx_strand_id
1 'polypeptide(L)'
;MEEDLARLAEAEAAPALPPAPVQPKPKAANSRISFRNGRAVAVSIVVAALALFGMGFASLLTPLLAPVVLCAAGFISVVIYRSQSAEPLSGSAGARLGWMTGLWLFLVILAILAVVAVYISSSAGRDALRAAPMAMSNPEVAKMLSDPHEFLAAVPLTIVQIFLMITLLPGLGGFLGAKFAKRVRPTS
;
A
#
# COMPACT_ATOMS: atom_id res chain seq x y z
N MET A 1 47.78 -14.18 -50.74
CA MET A 1 48.22 -14.77 -49.44
C MET A 1 49.03 -13.77 -48.60
N GLU A 2 50.03 -13.07 -49.14
CA GLU A 2 50.75 -12.03 -48.37
C GLU A 2 49.93 -10.78 -48.10
N GLU A 3 49.06 -10.34 -49.02
CA GLU A 3 48.18 -9.20 -48.84
C GLU A 3 47.12 -9.46 -47.75
N ASP A 4 46.65 -10.69 -47.57
CA ASP A 4 45.66 -11.03 -46.53
C ASP A 4 46.30 -11.02 -45.17
N LEU A 5 47.59 -11.43 -45.05
CA LEU A 5 48.34 -11.36 -43.77
C LEU A 5 48.65 -9.91 -43.39
N ALA A 6 48.94 -9.02 -44.36
CA ALA A 6 49.15 -7.60 -44.10
C ALA A 6 47.85 -6.92 -43.59
N ARG A 7 46.68 -7.24 -44.15
CA ARG A 7 45.38 -6.73 -43.68
C ARG A 7 44.99 -7.22 -42.28
N LEU A 8 45.34 -8.47 -41.93
CA LEU A 8 45.12 -8.98 -40.61
C LEU A 8 46.03 -8.31 -39.56
N ALA A 9 47.27 -8.03 -39.88
CA ALA A 9 48.18 -7.32 -39.04
C ALA A 9 47.79 -5.85 -38.80
N GLU A 10 47.22 -5.19 -39.83
CA GLU A 10 46.72 -3.82 -39.74
C GLU A 10 45.41 -3.74 -38.90
N ALA A 11 44.58 -4.76 -38.98
CA ALA A 11 43.36 -4.86 -38.13
C ALA A 11 43.70 -5.10 -36.63
N GLU A 12 44.81 -5.79 -36.35
CA GLU A 12 45.27 -6.05 -34.95
C GLU A 12 45.98 -4.83 -34.36
N ALA A 13 46.53 -3.95 -35.20
CA ALA A 13 47.21 -2.71 -34.78
C ALA A 13 46.22 -1.54 -34.59
N ALA A 14 44.91 -1.72 -34.84
CA ALA A 14 43.92 -0.66 -34.60
C ALA A 14 43.87 -0.34 -33.10
N PRO A 15 44.07 0.94 -32.71
CA PRO A 15 44.07 1.31 -31.30
C PRO A 15 42.70 0.93 -30.70
N ALA A 16 42.75 0.15 -29.59
CA ALA A 16 41.55 -0.27 -28.86
C ALA A 16 40.69 0.96 -28.57
N LEU A 17 39.47 0.96 -29.09
CA LEU A 17 38.50 2.02 -28.81
C LEU A 17 38.42 2.24 -27.28
N PRO A 18 38.53 3.49 -26.82
CA PRO A 18 38.43 3.78 -25.41
C PRO A 18 37.12 3.17 -24.88
N PRO A 19 37.16 2.54 -23.70
CA PRO A 19 35.96 1.90 -23.13
C PRO A 19 34.84 2.92 -23.08
N ALA A 20 33.69 2.55 -23.65
CA ALA A 20 32.50 3.41 -23.68
C ALA A 20 32.26 3.95 -22.27
N PRO A 21 31.97 5.26 -22.11
CA PRO A 21 31.77 5.85 -20.81
C PRO A 21 30.68 5.06 -20.08
N VAL A 22 31.08 4.49 -18.94
CA VAL A 22 30.16 3.72 -18.06
C VAL A 22 29.06 4.68 -17.66
N GLN A 23 27.91 4.59 -18.33
CA GLN A 23 26.74 5.37 -17.94
C GLN A 23 26.40 5.03 -16.48
N PRO A 24 26.41 6.02 -15.58
CA PRO A 24 26.07 5.78 -14.19
C PRO A 24 24.68 5.13 -14.15
N LYS A 25 24.61 3.91 -13.59
CA LYS A 25 23.31 3.24 -13.37
C LYS A 25 22.34 4.25 -12.76
N PRO A 26 21.15 4.48 -13.36
CA PRO A 26 20.20 5.42 -12.82
C PRO A 26 19.95 5.05 -11.35
N LYS A 27 20.33 5.96 -10.43
CA LYS A 27 20.04 5.80 -9.00
C LYS A 27 18.56 5.55 -8.88
N ALA A 28 18.20 4.36 -8.39
CA ALA A 28 16.82 3.99 -8.19
C ALA A 28 16.11 5.14 -7.45
N ALA A 29 14.96 5.57 -7.94
CA ALA A 29 14.21 6.74 -7.48
C ALA A 29 13.68 6.63 -6.02
N ASN A 30 14.41 5.90 -5.16
CA ASN A 30 14.08 5.64 -3.75
C ASN A 30 13.94 6.91 -2.91
N SER A 31 14.58 8.01 -3.32
CA SER A 31 14.58 9.28 -2.58
C SER A 31 13.34 10.15 -2.84
N ARG A 32 12.51 9.80 -3.85
CA ARG A 32 11.41 10.67 -4.29
C ARG A 32 10.03 10.32 -3.70
N ILE A 33 9.87 9.11 -3.12
CA ILE A 33 8.60 8.75 -2.46
C ILE A 33 8.67 9.18 -1.02
N SER A 34 8.12 10.34 -0.74
CA SER A 34 7.93 10.90 0.60
C SER A 34 6.61 11.69 0.64
N PHE A 35 6.15 12.04 1.83
CA PHE A 35 4.99 12.93 2.01
C PHE A 35 5.14 14.33 1.35
N ARG A 36 6.36 14.69 0.96
CA ARG A 36 6.63 15.93 0.19
C ARG A 36 6.31 15.79 -1.31
N ASN A 37 6.14 14.57 -1.80
CA ASN A 37 5.76 14.32 -3.19
C ASN A 37 4.22 14.35 -3.32
N GLY A 38 3.68 15.46 -3.79
CA GLY A 38 2.23 15.66 -3.93
C GLY A 38 1.54 14.59 -4.76
N ARG A 39 2.20 14.05 -5.80
CA ARG A 39 1.64 12.95 -6.61
C ARG A 39 1.52 11.66 -5.81
N ALA A 40 2.53 11.30 -5.02
CA ALA A 40 2.49 10.11 -4.18
C ALA A 40 1.37 10.23 -3.14
N VAL A 41 1.21 11.40 -2.53
CA VAL A 41 0.14 11.70 -1.58
C VAL A 41 -1.23 11.61 -2.25
N ALA A 42 -1.43 12.26 -3.40
CA ALA A 42 -2.70 12.23 -4.11
C ALA A 42 -3.11 10.80 -4.51
N VAL A 43 -2.19 10.02 -5.06
CA VAL A 43 -2.45 8.61 -5.40
C VAL A 43 -2.82 7.81 -4.15
N SER A 44 -2.09 8.01 -3.04
CA SER A 44 -2.36 7.30 -1.78
C SER A 44 -3.75 7.63 -1.22
N ILE A 45 -4.18 8.89 -1.29
CA ILE A 45 -5.52 9.32 -0.83
C ILE A 45 -6.61 8.69 -1.70
N VAL A 46 -6.48 8.78 -3.03
CA VAL A 46 -7.47 8.21 -3.96
C VAL A 46 -7.61 6.71 -3.76
N VAL A 47 -6.48 6.00 -3.65
CA VAL A 47 -6.52 4.55 -3.44
C VAL A 47 -7.03 4.20 -2.04
N ALA A 48 -6.75 5.00 -1.01
CA ALA A 48 -7.32 4.80 0.31
C ALA A 48 -8.85 4.94 0.29
N ALA A 49 -9.39 5.93 -0.43
CA ALA A 49 -10.83 6.08 -0.62
C ALA A 49 -11.43 4.87 -1.34
N LEU A 50 -10.82 4.41 -2.44
CA LEU A 50 -11.24 3.21 -3.17
C LEU A 50 -11.19 1.96 -2.28
N ALA A 51 -10.14 1.83 -1.46
CA ALA A 51 -10.01 0.71 -0.52
C ALA A 51 -11.11 0.72 0.54
N LEU A 52 -11.50 1.89 1.03
CA LEU A 52 -12.61 2.03 1.99
C LEU A 52 -13.92 1.51 1.39
N PHE A 53 -14.26 1.92 0.15
CA PHE A 53 -15.42 1.40 -0.58
C PHE A 53 -15.31 -0.11 -0.82
N GLY A 54 -14.14 -0.57 -1.26
CA GLY A 54 -13.87 -1.99 -1.48
C GLY A 54 -14.01 -2.83 -0.20
N MET A 55 -13.57 -2.33 0.95
CA MET A 55 -13.76 -2.99 2.24
C MET A 55 -15.24 -3.04 2.64
N GLY A 56 -15.99 -1.94 2.44
CA GLY A 56 -17.44 -1.93 2.68
C GLY A 56 -18.16 -2.99 1.85
N PHE A 57 -17.83 -3.07 0.55
CA PHE A 57 -18.39 -4.10 -0.33
C PHE A 57 -17.94 -5.53 0.05
N ALA A 58 -16.66 -5.71 0.37
CA ALA A 58 -16.10 -7.00 0.77
C ALA A 58 -16.74 -7.53 2.07
N SER A 59 -17.04 -6.65 3.02
CA SER A 59 -17.67 -7.05 4.30
C SER A 59 -19.10 -7.57 4.13
N LEU A 60 -19.79 -7.20 3.03
CA LEU A 60 -21.09 -7.76 2.66
C LEU A 60 -20.98 -9.21 2.16
N LEU A 61 -19.85 -9.58 1.58
CA LEU A 61 -19.60 -10.93 1.06
C LEU A 61 -19.02 -11.84 2.15
N THR A 62 -17.87 -11.45 2.71
CA THR A 62 -17.22 -12.15 3.81
C THR A 62 -16.12 -11.28 4.43
N PRO A 63 -15.97 -11.29 5.78
CA PRO A 63 -14.90 -10.55 6.47
C PRO A 63 -13.49 -10.97 6.06
N LEU A 64 -13.32 -12.21 5.57
CA LEU A 64 -12.02 -12.74 5.12
C LEU A 64 -11.46 -12.02 3.88
N LEU A 65 -12.29 -11.29 3.13
CA LEU A 65 -11.84 -10.51 1.96
C LEU A 65 -11.14 -9.19 2.34
N ALA A 66 -11.33 -8.67 3.53
CA ALA A 66 -10.74 -7.41 3.96
C ALA A 66 -9.20 -7.38 3.82
N PRO A 67 -8.43 -8.39 4.27
CA PRO A 67 -6.98 -8.41 4.06
C PRO A 67 -6.57 -8.42 2.58
N VAL A 68 -7.35 -9.09 1.73
CA VAL A 68 -7.09 -9.16 0.29
C VAL A 68 -7.29 -7.79 -0.35
N VAL A 69 -8.37 -7.09 0.01
CA VAL A 69 -8.65 -5.71 -0.46
C VAL A 69 -7.55 -4.76 -0.04
N LEU A 70 -7.04 -4.86 1.20
CA LEU A 70 -5.94 -4.04 1.70
C LEU A 70 -4.63 -4.30 0.92
N CYS A 71 -4.28 -5.55 0.66
CA CYS A 71 -3.13 -5.88 -0.17
C CYS A 71 -3.31 -5.37 -1.61
N ALA A 72 -4.49 -5.54 -2.19
CA ALA A 72 -4.81 -5.05 -3.53
C ALA A 72 -4.70 -3.52 -3.60
N ALA A 73 -5.14 -2.79 -2.58
CA ALA A 73 -5.01 -1.34 -2.52
C ALA A 73 -3.55 -0.89 -2.59
N GLY A 74 -2.65 -1.52 -1.83
CA GLY A 74 -1.22 -1.24 -1.90
C GLY A 74 -0.63 -1.55 -3.28
N PHE A 75 -1.04 -2.64 -3.91
CA PHE A 75 -0.63 -3.00 -5.26
C PHE A 75 -1.11 -1.96 -6.29
N ILE A 76 -2.39 -1.60 -6.25
CA ILE A 76 -3.02 -0.63 -7.14
C ILE A 76 -2.36 0.76 -7.01
N SER A 77 -2.00 1.19 -5.79
CA SER A 77 -1.31 2.46 -5.58
C SER A 77 0.01 2.54 -6.35
N VAL A 78 0.78 1.43 -6.40
CA VAL A 78 2.02 1.35 -7.18
C VAL A 78 1.75 1.36 -8.69
N VAL A 79 0.73 0.63 -9.14
CA VAL A 79 0.36 0.60 -10.58
C VAL A 79 -0.05 1.99 -11.06
N ILE A 80 -0.92 2.68 -10.31
CA ILE A 80 -1.38 4.04 -10.65
C ILE A 80 -0.20 5.03 -10.62
N TYR A 81 0.63 4.98 -9.58
CA TYR A 81 1.78 5.88 -9.49
C TYR A 81 2.75 5.68 -10.66
N ARG A 82 3.01 4.44 -11.07
CA ARG A 82 3.88 4.14 -12.21
C ARG A 82 3.31 4.57 -13.54
N SER A 83 2.00 4.44 -13.74
CA SER A 83 1.35 4.92 -14.97
C SER A 83 1.51 6.44 -15.15
N GLN A 84 1.60 7.17 -14.02
CA GLN A 84 1.74 8.64 -14.04
C GLN A 84 3.19 9.12 -14.05
N SER A 85 4.15 8.35 -13.52
CA SER A 85 5.54 8.80 -13.35
C SER A 85 6.53 8.18 -14.33
N ALA A 86 6.15 7.11 -15.03
CA ALA A 86 7.01 6.32 -15.94
C ALA A 86 8.37 5.85 -15.32
N GLU A 87 8.59 6.10 -14.02
CA GLU A 87 9.84 5.77 -13.31
C GLU A 87 9.79 4.33 -12.75
N PRO A 88 10.89 3.58 -12.86
CA PRO A 88 10.96 2.26 -12.23
C PRO A 88 11.01 2.42 -10.71
N LEU A 89 10.03 1.86 -10.01
CA LEU A 89 10.00 1.84 -8.55
C LEU A 89 10.79 0.64 -8.01
N SER A 90 11.57 0.90 -6.95
CA SER A 90 12.15 -0.19 -6.15
C SER A 90 11.07 -0.80 -5.24
N GLY A 91 11.30 -2.04 -4.75
CA GLY A 91 10.39 -2.68 -3.81
C GLY A 91 10.15 -1.85 -2.54
N SER A 92 11.21 -1.23 -1.99
CA SER A 92 11.10 -0.37 -0.82
C SER A 92 10.30 0.91 -1.08
N ALA A 93 10.40 1.49 -2.28
CA ALA A 93 9.61 2.63 -2.69
C ALA A 93 8.12 2.25 -2.83
N GLY A 94 7.82 1.08 -3.41
CA GLY A 94 6.47 0.54 -3.46
C GLY A 94 5.88 0.26 -2.08
N ALA A 95 6.67 -0.33 -1.17
CA ALA A 95 6.25 -0.54 0.21
C ALA A 95 5.91 0.77 0.93
N ARG A 96 6.72 1.82 0.75
CA ARG A 96 6.43 3.16 1.31
C ARG A 96 5.14 3.75 0.76
N LEU A 97 4.88 3.61 -0.55
CA LEU A 97 3.65 4.09 -1.16
C LEU A 97 2.42 3.35 -0.61
N GLY A 98 2.49 2.02 -0.52
CA GLY A 98 1.46 1.21 0.10
C GLY A 98 1.23 1.57 1.57
N TRP A 99 2.31 1.79 2.33
CA TRP A 99 2.23 2.23 3.72
C TRP A 99 1.56 3.60 3.86
N MET A 100 1.87 4.57 2.98
CA MET A 100 1.19 5.86 2.94
C MET A 100 -0.31 5.71 2.67
N THR A 101 -0.68 4.81 1.74
CA THR A 101 -2.09 4.48 1.47
C THR A 101 -2.78 3.92 2.72
N GLY A 102 -2.13 2.98 3.42
CA GLY A 102 -2.63 2.43 4.68
C GLY A 102 -2.78 3.49 5.78
N LEU A 103 -1.83 4.43 5.88
CA LEU A 103 -1.90 5.50 6.86
C LEU A 103 -3.09 6.44 6.61
N TRP A 104 -3.33 6.83 5.36
CA TRP A 104 -4.51 7.64 5.01
C TRP A 104 -5.82 6.90 5.30
N LEU A 105 -5.88 5.61 4.94
CA LEU A 105 -7.03 4.77 5.25
C LEU A 105 -7.28 4.68 6.76
N PHE A 106 -6.21 4.48 7.55
CA PHE A 106 -6.30 4.45 9.01
C PHE A 106 -6.84 5.76 9.59
N LEU A 107 -6.36 6.92 9.11
CA LEU A 107 -6.84 8.23 9.56
C LEU A 107 -8.34 8.40 9.30
N VAL A 108 -8.82 7.96 8.13
CA VAL A 108 -10.26 8.01 7.81
C VAL A 108 -11.05 7.09 8.74
N ILE A 109 -10.59 5.86 8.96
CA ILE A 109 -11.24 4.91 9.88
C ILE A 109 -11.23 5.45 11.31
N LEU A 110 -10.13 6.06 11.75
CA LEU A 110 -10.03 6.65 13.08
C LEU A 110 -11.04 7.80 13.25
N ALA A 111 -11.23 8.64 12.21
CA ALA A 111 -12.25 9.69 12.21
C ALA A 111 -13.66 9.11 12.31
N ILE A 112 -13.94 8.06 11.55
CA ILE A 112 -15.24 7.35 11.62
C ILE A 112 -15.45 6.76 13.02
N LEU A 113 -14.43 6.10 13.59
CA LEU A 113 -14.51 5.54 14.94
C LEU A 113 -14.74 6.62 16.00
N ALA A 114 -14.12 7.79 15.85
CA ALA A 114 -14.36 8.92 16.76
C ALA A 114 -15.82 9.39 16.72
N VAL A 115 -16.40 9.51 15.52
CA VAL A 115 -17.83 9.87 15.36
C VAL A 115 -18.73 8.80 15.98
N VAL A 116 -18.45 7.53 15.74
CA VAL A 116 -19.18 6.41 16.30
C VAL A 116 -19.06 6.41 17.83
N ALA A 117 -17.88 6.65 18.40
CA ALA A 117 -17.67 6.72 19.84
C ALA A 117 -18.52 7.83 20.48
N VAL A 118 -18.58 9.02 19.86
CA VAL A 118 -19.44 10.11 20.31
C VAL A 118 -20.91 9.69 20.25
N TYR A 119 -21.34 9.04 19.19
CA TYR A 119 -22.73 8.55 19.05
C TYR A 119 -23.09 7.52 20.13
N ILE A 120 -22.20 6.55 20.40
CA ILE A 120 -22.40 5.51 21.43
C ILE A 120 -22.40 6.09 22.84
N SER A 121 -21.76 7.26 23.05
CA SER A 121 -21.80 7.94 24.35
C SER A 121 -23.21 8.45 24.71
N SER A 122 -24.10 8.64 23.74
CA SER A 122 -25.50 9.01 23.96
C SER A 122 -26.35 7.80 24.37
N SER A 123 -27.47 8.03 25.07
CA SER A 123 -28.43 6.96 25.42
C SER A 123 -28.99 6.29 24.15
N ALA A 124 -29.40 7.08 23.17
CA ALA A 124 -29.94 6.58 21.92
C ALA A 124 -28.96 5.69 21.15
N GLY A 125 -27.66 6.06 21.13
CA GLY A 125 -26.62 5.26 20.50
C GLY A 125 -26.39 3.92 21.19
N ARG A 126 -26.42 3.90 22.51
CA ARG A 126 -26.31 2.64 23.29
C ARG A 126 -27.50 1.71 23.06
N ASP A 127 -28.70 2.25 23.00
CA ASP A 127 -29.91 1.46 22.76
C ASP A 127 -29.92 0.89 21.33
N ALA A 128 -29.53 1.70 20.35
CA ALA A 128 -29.35 1.23 18.98
C ALA A 128 -28.30 0.13 18.86
N LEU A 129 -27.19 0.24 19.58
CA LEU A 129 -26.11 -0.76 19.56
C LEU A 129 -26.55 -2.09 20.23
N ARG A 130 -27.32 -2.02 21.33
CA ARG A 130 -27.90 -3.21 21.98
C ARG A 130 -28.91 -3.91 21.09
N ALA A 131 -29.64 -3.17 20.28
CA ALA A 131 -30.60 -3.70 19.30
C ALA A 131 -29.95 -4.21 18.03
N ALA A 132 -28.62 -3.96 17.82
CA ALA A 132 -27.93 -4.38 16.62
C ALA A 132 -27.79 -5.91 16.56
N PRO A 133 -27.98 -6.55 15.38
CA PRO A 133 -27.89 -8.00 15.22
C PRO A 133 -26.55 -8.58 15.68
N MET A 134 -25.46 -7.79 15.56
CA MET A 134 -24.12 -8.21 15.99
C MET A 134 -24.00 -8.37 17.51
N ALA A 135 -24.67 -7.51 18.31
CA ALA A 135 -24.69 -7.64 19.76
C ALA A 135 -25.58 -8.83 20.20
N MET A 136 -26.64 -9.13 19.42
CA MET A 136 -27.54 -10.26 19.68
C MET A 136 -26.89 -11.61 19.32
N SER A 137 -26.01 -11.65 18.35
CA SER A 137 -25.37 -12.89 17.86
C SER A 137 -24.05 -13.23 18.56
N ASN A 138 -23.43 -12.27 19.26
CA ASN A 138 -22.14 -12.49 19.92
C ASN A 138 -22.21 -12.06 21.41
N PRO A 139 -22.29 -13.03 22.34
CA PRO A 139 -22.41 -12.75 23.76
C PRO A 139 -21.20 -12.03 24.37
N GLU A 140 -19.99 -12.20 23.78
CA GLU A 140 -18.78 -11.48 24.23
C GLU A 140 -18.89 -9.99 23.91
N VAL A 141 -19.39 -9.65 22.72
CA VAL A 141 -19.64 -8.26 22.33
C VAL A 141 -20.69 -7.63 23.23
N ALA A 142 -21.78 -8.36 23.53
CA ALA A 142 -22.82 -7.89 24.44
C ALA A 142 -22.26 -7.64 25.86
N LYS A 143 -21.37 -8.51 26.36
CA LYS A 143 -20.70 -8.34 27.64
C LYS A 143 -19.77 -7.14 27.68
N MET A 144 -18.92 -6.97 26.67
CA MET A 144 -18.03 -5.80 26.52
C MET A 144 -18.81 -4.48 26.47
N LEU A 145 -19.99 -4.48 25.84
CA LEU A 145 -20.87 -3.31 25.78
C LEU A 145 -21.58 -2.99 27.09
N SER A 146 -21.75 -3.98 27.97
CA SER A 146 -22.37 -3.80 29.28
C SER A 146 -21.40 -3.33 30.39
N ASP A 147 -20.09 -3.60 30.21
CA ASP A 147 -19.06 -3.16 31.15
C ASP A 147 -18.17 -2.07 30.52
N PRO A 148 -18.32 -0.78 30.92
CA PRO A 148 -17.52 0.33 30.41
C PRO A 148 -16.01 0.16 30.67
N HIS A 149 -15.60 -0.53 31.71
CA HIS A 149 -14.18 -0.73 32.03
C HIS A 149 -13.55 -1.76 31.11
N GLU A 150 -14.22 -2.88 30.85
CA GLU A 150 -13.75 -3.88 29.86
C GLU A 150 -13.66 -3.27 28.45
N PHE A 151 -14.66 -2.47 28.07
CA PHE A 151 -14.64 -1.77 26.78
C PHE A 151 -13.46 -0.82 26.65
N LEU A 152 -13.24 0.06 27.63
CA LEU A 152 -12.13 1.02 27.62
C LEU A 152 -10.75 0.34 27.63
N ALA A 153 -10.63 -0.81 28.28
CA ALA A 153 -9.38 -1.57 28.30
C ALA A 153 -9.08 -2.25 26.94
N ALA A 154 -10.11 -2.70 26.22
CA ALA A 154 -9.97 -3.36 24.93
C ALA A 154 -9.70 -2.40 23.76
N VAL A 155 -10.21 -1.17 23.83
CA VAL A 155 -10.12 -0.17 22.74
C VAL A 155 -8.68 0.11 22.30
N PRO A 156 -7.70 0.38 23.18
CA PRO A 156 -6.34 0.68 22.75
C PRO A 156 -5.69 -0.48 21.99
N LEU A 157 -5.87 -1.71 22.47
CA LEU A 157 -5.33 -2.90 21.81
C LEU A 157 -5.95 -3.10 20.44
N THR A 158 -7.26 -2.92 20.33
CA THR A 158 -7.98 -3.02 19.06
C THR A 158 -7.51 -1.97 18.06
N ILE A 159 -7.30 -0.72 18.48
CA ILE A 159 -6.78 0.35 17.63
C ILE A 159 -5.38 0.00 17.12
N VAL A 160 -4.49 -0.51 17.98
CA VAL A 160 -3.14 -0.94 17.58
C VAL A 160 -3.20 -2.08 16.56
N GLN A 161 -4.06 -3.08 16.79
CA GLN A 161 -4.24 -4.21 15.89
C GLN A 161 -4.76 -3.75 14.52
N ILE A 162 -5.77 -2.90 14.51
CA ILE A 162 -6.32 -2.29 13.27
C ILE A 162 -5.25 -1.48 12.55
N PHE A 163 -4.48 -0.66 13.28
CA PHE A 163 -3.38 0.13 12.71
C PHE A 163 -2.35 -0.76 12.02
N LEU A 164 -1.87 -1.80 12.70
CA LEU A 164 -0.89 -2.72 12.14
C LEU A 164 -1.43 -3.41 10.89
N MET A 165 -2.65 -3.91 10.95
CA MET A 165 -3.27 -4.60 9.80
C MET A 165 -3.44 -3.65 8.60
N ILE A 166 -3.97 -2.45 8.83
CA ILE A 166 -4.27 -1.48 7.76
C ILE A 166 -3.00 -0.87 7.18
N THR A 167 -1.90 -0.79 7.91
CA THR A 167 -0.65 -0.22 7.40
C THR A 167 0.29 -1.27 6.79
N LEU A 168 0.39 -2.45 7.40
CA LEU A 168 1.31 -3.50 6.94
C LEU A 168 0.82 -4.17 5.66
N LEU A 169 -0.48 -4.49 5.56
CA LEU A 169 -1.01 -5.20 4.39
C LEU A 169 -0.89 -4.39 3.09
N PRO A 170 -1.27 -3.09 3.03
CA PRO A 170 -1.00 -2.28 1.85
C PRO A 170 0.50 -2.07 1.61
N GLY A 171 1.33 -2.01 2.66
CA GLY A 171 2.78 -1.97 2.53
C GLY A 171 3.33 -3.19 1.80
N LEU A 172 2.89 -4.39 2.19
CA LEU A 172 3.21 -5.64 1.51
C LEU A 172 2.69 -5.66 0.06
N GLY A 173 1.44 -5.26 -0.16
CA GLY A 173 0.85 -5.13 -1.48
C GLY A 173 1.64 -4.19 -2.38
N GLY A 174 2.07 -3.05 -1.87
CA GLY A 174 2.92 -2.09 -2.57
C GLY A 174 4.31 -2.64 -2.91
N PHE A 175 4.93 -3.37 -2.00
CA PHE A 175 6.20 -4.07 -2.25
C PHE A 175 6.06 -5.08 -3.39
N LEU A 176 5.03 -5.92 -3.35
CA LEU A 176 4.74 -6.90 -4.39
C LEU A 176 4.45 -6.20 -5.73
N GLY A 177 3.62 -5.16 -5.73
CA GLY A 177 3.31 -4.36 -6.92
C GLY A 177 4.55 -3.81 -7.60
N ALA A 178 5.51 -3.27 -6.85
CA ALA A 178 6.76 -2.77 -7.39
C ALA A 178 7.63 -3.89 -7.98
N LYS A 179 7.62 -5.08 -7.38
CA LYS A 179 8.40 -6.23 -7.84
C LYS A 179 7.81 -6.86 -9.10
N PHE A 180 6.50 -7.06 -9.15
CA PHE A 180 5.82 -7.67 -10.30
C PHE A 180 5.73 -6.73 -11.49
N ALA A 181 5.48 -5.45 -11.27
CA ALA A 181 5.41 -4.47 -12.33
C ALA A 181 6.74 -4.26 -13.10
N LYS A 182 7.89 -4.71 -12.57
CA LYS A 182 9.16 -4.74 -13.31
C LYS A 182 9.16 -5.76 -14.46
N ARG A 183 8.33 -6.81 -14.37
CA ARG A 183 8.29 -7.90 -15.37
C ARG A 183 7.44 -7.60 -16.60
N VAL A 184 6.59 -6.59 -16.53
CA VAL A 184 5.64 -6.25 -17.61
C VAL A 184 6.17 -5.02 -18.41
N ARG A 185 7.41 -5.06 -18.89
CA ARG A 185 7.80 -4.21 -20.00
C ARG A 185 7.54 -4.99 -21.29
N PRO A 186 6.64 -4.54 -22.19
CA PRO A 186 6.64 -5.05 -23.54
C PRO A 186 7.98 -4.65 -24.16
N THR A 187 8.70 -5.64 -24.65
CA THR A 187 9.80 -5.45 -25.60
C THR A 187 9.17 -4.86 -26.87
N SER A 188 9.27 -3.57 -27.04
CA SER A 188 9.09 -2.88 -28.32
C SER A 188 10.43 -2.77 -28.99
#